data_f8cd47335bb58e8d3c6bcdfa7f0633a7
#
_entry.id   f8cd47335bb58e8d3c6bcdfa7f0633a7
#
_cell.length_a   1.000
_cell.length_b   1.000
_cell.length_c   1.000
_cell.angle_alpha   90.00
_cell.angle_beta   90.00
_cell.angle_gamma   90.00
#
_symmetry.space_group_name_H-M   'P 1'
#
loop_
_entity.id
_entity.type
_entity.pdbx_description
1 polymer ?
#
loop_
_entity_poly.entity_id
_entity_poly.type
_entity_poly.pdbx_seq_one_letter_code
_entity_poly.pdbx_strand_id
1 'polypeptide(L)'
;MLSKILRSFAKNQQAEVKEDAQHTTSSLQETPQLLDKAGIGLVVLDSHDCILHINSVSSLDLNIPTDYLGTKFVEVFNNSEIINLIKNTKVDSSAEEEIFGVEPGNKSFLVNATYDNASFETTLVFIDITRIKKLENIRKDFIANLSHELRTPVAVIRANSESLVDGALDDKEIAQKFSKAILKNSEKSVSYTHLTLPTTD
;
A
#
# COMPACT_ATOMS: atom_id res chain seq x y z
N MET A 1 19.79 -35.83 53.33
CA MET A 1 19.56 -34.38 53.19
C MET A 1 19.76 -33.90 51.77
N LEU A 2 20.82 -34.33 51.09
CA LEU A 2 21.14 -33.95 49.69
C LEU A 2 20.03 -34.30 48.66
N SER A 3 19.36 -35.45 48.82
CA SER A 3 18.33 -35.91 47.87
C SER A 3 17.04 -35.05 47.87
N LYS A 4 16.73 -34.35 48.98
CA LYS A 4 15.61 -33.43 49.07
C LYS A 4 15.92 -32.10 48.39
N ILE A 5 17.18 -31.65 48.46
CA ILE A 5 17.63 -30.42 47.83
C ILE A 5 17.66 -30.57 46.30
N LEU A 6 18.17 -31.70 45.79
CA LEU A 6 18.18 -32.00 44.37
C LEU A 6 16.77 -32.15 43.76
N ARG A 7 15.83 -32.74 44.52
CA ARG A 7 14.42 -32.79 44.06
C ARG A 7 13.72 -31.42 44.06
N SER A 8 14.08 -30.55 45.00
CA SER A 8 13.58 -29.16 45.00
C SER A 8 14.11 -28.34 43.84
N PHE A 9 15.41 -28.50 43.51
CA PHE A 9 16.06 -27.84 42.38
C PHE A 9 15.47 -28.32 41.04
N ALA A 10 15.28 -29.64 40.84
CA ALA A 10 14.67 -30.19 39.63
C ALA A 10 13.21 -29.74 39.46
N LYS A 11 12.49 -29.57 40.56
CA LYS A 11 11.10 -29.08 40.53
C LYS A 11 10.98 -27.61 40.23
N ASN A 12 11.94 -26.78 40.68
CA ASN A 12 12.00 -25.37 40.33
C ASN A 12 12.41 -25.16 38.83
N GLN A 13 13.40 -25.93 38.34
CA GLN A 13 13.76 -25.85 36.90
C GLN A 13 12.60 -26.30 35.98
N GLN A 14 11.84 -27.35 36.39
CA GLN A 14 10.66 -27.75 35.62
C GLN A 14 9.51 -26.72 35.70
N ALA A 15 9.40 -25.94 36.76
CA ALA A 15 8.43 -24.87 36.88
C ALA A 15 8.83 -23.65 36.02
N GLU A 16 10.10 -23.23 36.02
CA GLU A 16 10.61 -22.16 35.17
C GLU A 16 10.47 -22.47 33.69
N VAL A 17 10.83 -23.69 33.25
CA VAL A 17 10.68 -24.13 31.85
C VAL A 17 9.19 -24.20 31.44
N LYS A 18 8.28 -24.49 32.37
CA LYS A 18 6.83 -24.47 32.08
C LYS A 18 6.27 -23.05 32.02
N GLU A 19 6.77 -22.14 32.84
CA GLU A 19 6.36 -20.74 32.86
C GLU A 19 6.85 -20.03 31.59
N ASP A 20 8.10 -20.24 31.17
CA ASP A 20 8.64 -19.75 29.90
C ASP A 20 7.91 -20.34 28.68
N ALA A 21 7.58 -21.64 28.70
CA ALA A 21 6.81 -22.26 27.62
C ALA A 21 5.36 -21.72 27.56
N GLN A 22 4.72 -21.42 28.70
CA GLN A 22 3.39 -20.81 28.72
C GLN A 22 3.40 -19.36 28.29
N HIS A 23 4.42 -18.58 28.63
CA HIS A 23 4.60 -17.19 28.18
C HIS A 23 4.87 -17.14 26.67
N THR A 24 5.69 -18.06 26.15
CA THR A 24 5.98 -18.14 24.71
C THR A 24 4.74 -18.59 23.92
N THR A 25 3.95 -19.52 24.45
CA THR A 25 2.71 -20.01 23.79
C THR A 25 1.61 -18.95 23.81
N SER A 26 1.49 -18.13 24.86
CA SER A 26 0.50 -17.04 24.92
C SER A 26 0.87 -15.90 23.97
N SER A 27 2.15 -15.55 23.84
CA SER A 27 2.61 -14.50 22.93
C SER A 27 2.46 -14.90 21.45
N LEU A 28 2.59 -16.17 21.12
CA LEU A 28 2.36 -16.71 19.77
C LEU A 28 0.87 -16.71 19.37
N GLN A 29 -0.06 -16.76 20.31
CA GLN A 29 -1.50 -16.66 20.07
C GLN A 29 -2.00 -15.21 20.03
N GLU A 30 -1.32 -14.28 20.68
CA GLU A 30 -1.70 -12.85 20.72
C GLU A 30 -1.28 -12.10 19.45
N THR A 31 -0.17 -12.48 18.81
CA THR A 31 0.38 -11.80 17.62
C THR A 31 -0.58 -11.76 16.43
N PRO A 32 -1.22 -12.87 16.00
CA PRO A 32 -2.21 -12.84 14.92
C PRO A 32 -3.42 -11.96 15.23
N GLN A 33 -3.89 -11.94 16.48
CA GLN A 33 -5.02 -11.09 16.90
C GLN A 33 -4.68 -9.59 16.90
N LEU A 34 -3.43 -9.22 17.16
CA LEU A 34 -2.96 -7.84 17.06
C LEU A 34 -2.90 -7.38 15.61
N LEU A 35 -2.43 -8.24 14.70
CA LEU A 35 -2.41 -7.98 13.26
C LEU A 35 -3.84 -7.84 12.70
N ASP A 36 -4.77 -8.68 13.14
CA ASP A 36 -6.18 -8.58 12.78
C ASP A 36 -6.78 -7.22 13.18
N LYS A 37 -6.50 -6.76 14.41
CA LYS A 37 -6.96 -5.45 14.89
C LYS A 37 -6.32 -4.28 14.13
N ALA A 38 -5.10 -4.46 13.64
CA ALA A 38 -4.40 -3.47 12.83
C ALA A 38 -4.84 -3.49 11.35
N GLY A 39 -5.67 -4.44 10.93
CA GLY A 39 -6.07 -4.62 9.53
C GLY A 39 -4.94 -5.13 8.65
N ILE A 40 -4.00 -5.88 9.22
CA ILE A 40 -2.84 -6.44 8.51
C ILE A 40 -3.08 -7.92 8.26
N GLY A 41 -3.03 -8.30 6.99
CA GLY A 41 -3.13 -9.70 6.57
C GLY A 41 -1.84 -10.46 6.83
N LEU A 42 -1.96 -11.72 7.27
CA LEU A 42 -0.84 -12.63 7.51
C LEU A 42 -1.15 -14.00 6.92
N VAL A 43 -0.21 -14.53 6.14
CA VAL A 43 -0.20 -15.92 5.66
C VAL A 43 1.17 -16.52 5.95
N VAL A 44 1.21 -17.72 6.53
CA VAL A 44 2.43 -18.47 6.76
C VAL A 44 2.37 -19.77 5.95
N LEU A 45 3.42 -20.04 5.20
CA LEU A 45 3.56 -21.20 4.32
C LEU A 45 4.69 -22.10 4.81
N ASP A 46 4.53 -23.40 4.62
CA ASP A 46 5.59 -24.38 4.87
C ASP A 46 6.64 -24.42 3.73
N SER A 47 7.61 -25.34 3.84
CA SER A 47 8.66 -25.56 2.84
C SER A 47 8.14 -25.97 1.45
N HIS A 48 6.89 -26.45 1.34
CA HIS A 48 6.22 -26.87 0.11
C HIS A 48 5.21 -25.83 -0.41
N ASP A 49 5.21 -24.62 0.19
CA ASP A 49 4.26 -23.52 -0.09
C ASP A 49 2.80 -23.87 0.28
N CYS A 50 2.58 -24.80 1.22
CA CYS A 50 1.27 -25.09 1.77
C CYS A 50 0.95 -24.13 2.93
N ILE A 51 -0.32 -23.74 3.04
CA ILE A 51 -0.79 -22.80 4.07
C ILE A 51 -0.74 -23.45 5.45
N LEU A 52 0.14 -22.96 6.33
CA LEU A 52 0.21 -23.34 7.74
C LEU A 52 -0.72 -22.48 8.58
N HIS A 53 -0.78 -21.18 8.27
CA HIS A 53 -1.59 -20.23 9.00
C HIS A 53 -2.09 -19.14 8.05
N ILE A 54 -3.33 -18.70 8.29
CA ILE A 54 -3.94 -17.54 7.66
C ILE A 54 -4.77 -16.81 8.71
N ASN A 55 -4.57 -15.51 8.86
CA ASN A 55 -5.37 -14.72 9.79
C ASN A 55 -6.70 -14.27 9.16
N SER A 56 -7.61 -13.73 9.97
CA SER A 56 -8.96 -13.37 9.51
C SER A 56 -8.95 -12.26 8.46
N VAL A 57 -8.02 -11.31 8.53
CA VAL A 57 -7.87 -10.24 7.54
C VAL A 57 -7.49 -10.82 6.18
N SER A 58 -6.43 -11.67 6.10
CA SER A 58 -6.06 -12.30 4.83
C SER A 58 -7.14 -13.22 4.28
N SER A 59 -7.82 -13.97 5.14
CA SER A 59 -8.94 -14.85 4.72
C SER A 59 -10.04 -14.04 4.03
N LEU A 60 -10.42 -12.91 4.59
CA LEU A 60 -11.45 -12.03 4.03
C LEU A 60 -10.96 -11.29 2.78
N ASP A 61 -9.78 -10.70 2.85
CA ASP A 61 -9.24 -9.83 1.81
C ASP A 61 -8.84 -10.58 0.54
N LEU A 62 -8.32 -11.79 0.68
CA LEU A 62 -7.92 -12.66 -0.42
C LEU A 62 -9.03 -13.67 -0.80
N ASN A 63 -10.16 -13.64 -0.09
CA ASN A 63 -11.27 -14.56 -0.26
C ASN A 63 -10.85 -16.05 -0.15
N ILE A 64 -9.95 -16.33 0.82
CA ILE A 64 -9.45 -17.67 1.11
C ILE A 64 -10.11 -18.18 2.40
N PRO A 65 -11.00 -19.17 2.36
CA PRO A 65 -11.54 -19.80 3.56
C PRO A 65 -10.45 -20.49 4.41
N THR A 66 -10.70 -20.59 5.71
CA THR A 66 -9.73 -21.19 6.67
C THR A 66 -9.60 -22.72 6.55
N ASP A 67 -10.50 -23.37 5.84
CA ASP A 67 -10.46 -24.81 5.55
C ASP A 67 -9.42 -25.20 4.48
N TYR A 68 -8.76 -24.21 3.84
CA TYR A 68 -7.63 -24.44 2.93
C TYR A 68 -6.26 -24.63 3.64
N LEU A 69 -6.24 -24.75 4.96
CA LEU A 69 -5.01 -25.09 5.68
C LEU A 69 -4.40 -26.42 5.15
N GLY A 70 -3.11 -26.42 4.88
CA GLY A 70 -2.38 -27.54 4.28
C GLY A 70 -2.49 -27.63 2.74
N THR A 71 -3.29 -26.78 2.08
CA THR A 71 -3.34 -26.70 0.62
C THR A 71 -2.25 -25.74 0.12
N LYS A 72 -1.73 -25.97 -1.09
CA LYS A 72 -0.77 -25.03 -1.70
C LYS A 72 -1.40 -23.67 -1.92
N PHE A 73 -0.70 -22.64 -1.48
CA PHE A 73 -1.19 -21.26 -1.57
C PHE A 73 -1.54 -20.84 -3.01
N VAL A 74 -0.73 -21.26 -3.98
CA VAL A 74 -0.92 -20.97 -5.40
C VAL A 74 -2.17 -21.60 -6.01
N GLU A 75 -2.72 -22.65 -5.39
CA GLU A 75 -3.94 -23.32 -5.85
C GLU A 75 -5.19 -22.55 -5.42
N VAL A 76 -5.13 -21.85 -4.30
CA VAL A 76 -6.25 -21.05 -3.76
C VAL A 76 -6.15 -19.57 -4.09
N PHE A 77 -4.93 -19.09 -4.31
CA PHE A 77 -4.68 -17.69 -4.69
C PHE A 77 -3.74 -17.62 -5.88
N ASN A 78 -4.31 -17.71 -7.09
CA ASN A 78 -3.55 -17.75 -8.33
C ASN A 78 -3.21 -16.32 -8.81
N ASN A 79 -2.14 -15.76 -8.27
CA ASN A 79 -1.59 -14.46 -8.67
C ASN A 79 -0.10 -14.63 -9.03
N SER A 80 0.27 -14.28 -10.27
CA SER A 80 1.62 -14.48 -10.80
C SER A 80 2.68 -13.64 -10.08
N GLU A 81 2.32 -12.43 -9.61
CA GLU A 81 3.22 -11.52 -8.88
C GLU A 81 3.60 -12.13 -7.53
N ILE A 82 2.60 -12.63 -6.78
CA ILE A 82 2.84 -13.31 -5.49
C ILE A 82 3.64 -14.60 -5.67
N ILE A 83 3.37 -15.38 -6.71
CA ILE A 83 4.14 -16.60 -6.99
C ILE A 83 5.62 -16.27 -7.22
N ASN A 84 5.90 -15.21 -7.97
CA ASN A 84 7.26 -14.73 -8.20
C ASN A 84 7.89 -14.18 -6.92
N LEU A 85 7.12 -13.41 -6.13
CA LEU A 85 7.56 -12.89 -4.84
C LEU A 85 8.01 -14.02 -3.90
N ILE A 86 7.20 -15.08 -3.74
CA ILE A 86 7.56 -16.26 -2.90
C ILE A 86 8.85 -16.92 -3.39
N LYS A 87 9.03 -17.06 -4.72
CA LYS A 87 10.25 -17.66 -5.28
C LYS A 87 11.49 -16.81 -4.99
N ASN A 88 11.38 -15.48 -5.20
CA ASN A 88 12.47 -14.54 -4.97
C ASN A 88 12.86 -14.50 -3.49
N THR A 89 11.88 -14.53 -2.59
CA THR A 89 12.10 -14.53 -1.14
C THR A 89 12.93 -15.72 -0.67
N LYS A 90 12.78 -16.89 -1.27
CA LYS A 90 13.59 -18.08 -0.95
C LYS A 90 15.06 -17.94 -1.35
N VAL A 91 15.39 -17.01 -2.25
CA VAL A 91 16.77 -16.70 -2.68
C VAL A 91 17.37 -15.59 -1.82
N ASP A 92 16.60 -14.52 -1.61
CA ASP A 92 17.09 -13.25 -1.01
C ASP A 92 16.71 -13.10 0.47
N SER A 93 16.02 -14.09 1.07
CA SER A 93 15.47 -14.12 2.44
C SER A 93 14.35 -13.12 2.70
N SER A 94 14.19 -12.09 1.89
CA SER A 94 13.07 -11.14 1.95
C SER A 94 12.81 -10.50 0.59
N ALA A 95 11.56 -10.20 0.27
CA ALA A 95 11.15 -9.47 -0.91
C ALA A 95 9.86 -8.69 -0.63
N GLU A 96 9.65 -7.59 -1.38
CA GLU A 96 8.46 -6.73 -1.27
C GLU A 96 7.93 -6.43 -2.67
N GLU A 97 6.59 -6.44 -2.82
CA GLU A 97 5.93 -6.18 -4.10
C GLU A 97 4.59 -5.46 -3.87
N GLU A 98 4.25 -4.52 -4.76
CA GLU A 98 2.91 -3.93 -4.83
C GLU A 98 2.04 -4.74 -5.79
N ILE A 99 0.92 -5.25 -5.32
CA ILE A 99 0.00 -6.10 -6.07
C ILE A 99 -1.33 -5.40 -6.27
N PHE A 100 -1.80 -5.36 -7.51
CA PHE A 100 -2.98 -4.62 -7.92
C PHE A 100 -4.09 -5.52 -8.41
N GLY A 101 -5.33 -5.01 -8.36
CA GLY A 101 -6.49 -5.67 -8.96
C GLY A 101 -6.91 -6.97 -8.28
N VAL A 102 -6.62 -7.13 -6.98
CA VAL A 102 -6.98 -8.33 -6.23
C VAL A 102 -8.49 -8.35 -5.98
N GLU A 103 -9.14 -9.41 -6.43
CA GLU A 103 -10.56 -9.64 -6.15
C GLU A 103 -10.75 -10.38 -4.80
N PRO A 104 -11.84 -10.09 -4.05
CA PRO A 104 -12.94 -9.20 -4.42
C PRO A 104 -12.61 -7.71 -4.18
N GLY A 105 -13.19 -6.84 -5.03
CA GLY A 105 -13.19 -5.38 -4.78
C GLY A 105 -12.03 -4.60 -5.41
N ASN A 106 -11.25 -5.22 -6.31
CA ASN A 106 -10.13 -4.57 -7.01
C ASN A 106 -9.16 -3.89 -6.03
N LYS A 107 -8.75 -4.65 -5.02
CA LYS A 107 -7.86 -4.17 -3.97
C LYS A 107 -6.42 -4.07 -4.45
N SER A 108 -5.65 -3.21 -3.77
CA SER A 108 -4.21 -3.08 -3.96
C SER A 108 -3.50 -3.37 -2.65
N PHE A 109 -2.51 -4.25 -2.67
CA PHE A 109 -1.75 -4.65 -1.49
C PHE A 109 -0.27 -4.33 -1.66
N LEU A 110 0.34 -3.87 -0.57
CA LEU A 110 1.78 -3.99 -0.39
C LEU A 110 2.01 -5.33 0.30
N VAL A 111 2.74 -6.23 -0.36
CA VAL A 111 3.02 -7.57 0.17
C VAL A 111 4.50 -7.66 0.50
N ASN A 112 4.80 -7.93 1.75
CA ASN A 112 6.15 -8.23 2.21
C ASN A 112 6.26 -9.73 2.47
N ALA A 113 7.26 -10.37 1.89
CA ALA A 113 7.54 -11.79 2.06
C ALA A 113 8.89 -11.97 2.74
N THR A 114 8.96 -12.83 3.73
CA THR A 114 10.18 -13.21 4.42
C THR A 114 10.31 -14.73 4.51
N TYR A 115 11.52 -15.26 4.32
CA TYR A 115 11.81 -16.67 4.42
C TYR A 115 12.75 -16.94 5.59
N ASP A 116 12.33 -17.82 6.49
CA ASP A 116 13.16 -18.27 7.61
C ASP A 116 13.86 -19.58 7.25
N ASN A 117 15.19 -19.54 7.17
CA ASN A 117 16.03 -20.70 6.87
C ASN A 117 16.07 -21.74 8.01
N ALA A 118 15.67 -21.38 9.23
CA ALA A 118 15.67 -22.29 10.36
C ALA A 118 14.41 -23.16 10.41
N SER A 119 13.24 -22.55 10.17
CA SER A 119 11.94 -23.25 10.12
C SER A 119 11.54 -23.69 8.71
N PHE A 120 12.20 -23.18 7.67
CA PHE A 120 11.83 -23.34 6.27
C PHE A 120 10.43 -22.79 5.94
N GLU A 121 10.01 -21.76 6.64
CA GLU A 121 8.71 -21.13 6.49
C GLU A 121 8.81 -19.83 5.70
N THR A 122 7.78 -19.57 4.88
CA THR A 122 7.61 -18.27 4.22
C THR A 122 6.46 -17.52 4.88
N THR A 123 6.73 -16.32 5.38
CA THR A 123 5.72 -15.43 5.94
C THR A 123 5.38 -14.34 4.94
N LEU A 124 4.10 -14.20 4.61
CA LEU A 124 3.56 -13.14 3.77
C LEU A 124 2.74 -12.18 4.62
N VAL A 125 3.06 -10.90 4.56
CA VAL A 125 2.33 -9.83 5.22
C VAL A 125 1.66 -8.97 4.16
N PHE A 126 0.33 -8.78 4.25
CA PHE A 126 -0.49 -8.03 3.32
C PHE A 126 -0.97 -6.74 3.98
N ILE A 127 -0.67 -5.60 3.38
CA ILE A 127 -1.13 -4.29 3.81
C ILE A 127 -2.02 -3.72 2.72
N ASP A 128 -3.29 -3.47 3.02
CA ASP A 128 -4.23 -2.86 2.05
C ASP A 128 -3.86 -1.39 1.81
N ILE A 129 -3.35 -1.09 0.63
CA ILE A 129 -2.97 0.25 0.17
C ILE A 129 -3.97 0.83 -0.84
N THR A 130 -5.15 0.21 -0.98
CA THR A 130 -6.17 0.59 -1.98
C THR A 130 -6.55 2.07 -1.86
N ARG A 131 -6.74 2.56 -0.64
CA ARG A 131 -7.08 3.97 -0.40
C ARG A 131 -5.95 4.91 -0.81
N ILE A 132 -4.71 4.55 -0.50
CA ILE A 132 -3.52 5.32 -0.85
C ILE A 132 -3.41 5.42 -2.37
N LYS A 133 -3.54 4.30 -3.08
CA LYS A 133 -3.47 4.24 -4.55
C LYS A 133 -4.60 5.02 -5.22
N LYS A 134 -5.81 4.96 -4.68
CA LYS A 134 -6.93 5.78 -5.17
C LYS A 134 -6.62 7.28 -5.03
N LEU A 135 -6.08 7.72 -3.90
CA LEU A 135 -5.71 9.12 -3.68
C LEU A 135 -4.55 9.55 -4.59
N GLU A 136 -3.54 8.70 -4.79
CA GLU A 136 -2.45 8.95 -5.73
C GLU A 136 -2.94 9.12 -7.17
N ASN A 137 -3.86 8.27 -7.62
CA ASN A 137 -4.45 8.36 -8.95
C ASN A 137 -5.29 9.62 -9.12
N ILE A 138 -6.15 9.94 -8.16
CA ILE A 138 -6.91 11.20 -8.15
C ILE A 138 -5.96 12.40 -8.23
N ARG A 139 -4.86 12.40 -7.49
CA ARG A 139 -3.86 13.46 -7.53
C ARG A 139 -3.17 13.56 -8.90
N LYS A 140 -2.81 12.43 -9.51
CA LYS A 140 -2.20 12.38 -10.86
C LYS A 140 -3.16 12.96 -11.91
N ASP A 141 -4.41 12.49 -11.91
CA ASP A 141 -5.44 12.95 -12.85
C ASP A 141 -5.73 14.45 -12.66
N PHE A 142 -5.77 14.89 -11.41
CA PHE A 142 -5.93 16.29 -11.08
C PHE A 142 -4.80 17.15 -11.68
N ILE A 143 -3.53 16.79 -11.46
CA ILE A 143 -2.37 17.51 -11.99
C ILE A 143 -2.39 17.53 -13.54
N ALA A 144 -2.72 16.40 -14.16
CA ALA A 144 -2.83 16.31 -15.61
C ALA A 144 -3.92 17.24 -16.16
N ASN A 145 -5.12 17.20 -15.59
CA ASN A 145 -6.24 18.04 -15.98
C ASN A 145 -5.93 19.53 -15.75
N LEU A 146 -5.37 19.89 -14.60
CA LEU A 146 -4.95 21.26 -14.30
C LEU A 146 -3.96 21.79 -15.34
N SER A 147 -2.97 20.97 -15.71
CA SER A 147 -1.97 21.33 -16.71
C SER A 147 -2.61 21.61 -18.08
N HIS A 148 -3.61 20.82 -18.47
CA HIS A 148 -4.36 21.04 -19.71
C HIS A 148 -5.23 22.30 -19.64
N GLU A 149 -5.95 22.53 -18.55
CA GLU A 149 -6.83 23.67 -18.36
C GLU A 149 -6.06 25.01 -18.25
N LEU A 150 -4.83 24.99 -17.70
CA LEU A 150 -3.97 26.18 -17.66
C LEU A 150 -3.27 26.46 -18.99
N ARG A 151 -2.96 25.47 -19.80
CA ARG A 151 -2.26 25.65 -21.07
C ARG A 151 -3.04 26.54 -22.05
N THR A 152 -4.35 26.35 -22.13
CA THR A 152 -5.23 27.09 -23.05
C THR A 152 -5.27 28.60 -22.74
N PRO A 153 -5.60 29.07 -21.52
CA PRO A 153 -5.62 30.50 -21.22
C PRO A 153 -4.22 31.14 -21.33
N VAL A 154 -3.16 30.42 -20.92
CA VAL A 154 -1.78 30.89 -21.06
C VAL A 154 -1.38 31.09 -22.52
N ALA A 155 -1.75 30.17 -23.40
CA ALA A 155 -1.50 30.28 -24.84
C ALA A 155 -2.25 31.51 -25.43
N VAL A 156 -3.48 31.75 -25.01
CA VAL A 156 -4.26 32.93 -25.45
C VAL A 156 -3.63 34.22 -24.93
N ILE A 157 -3.21 34.28 -23.66
CA ILE A 157 -2.49 35.41 -23.10
C ILE A 157 -1.23 35.72 -23.94
N ARG A 158 -0.43 34.69 -24.19
CA ARG A 158 0.81 34.81 -24.96
C ARG A 158 0.55 35.33 -26.37
N ALA A 159 -0.37 34.72 -27.12
CA ALA A 159 -0.67 35.08 -28.48
C ALA A 159 -1.17 36.56 -28.58
N ASN A 160 -2.06 36.98 -27.67
CA ASN A 160 -2.53 38.38 -27.66
C ASN A 160 -1.42 39.36 -27.26
N SER A 161 -0.52 38.97 -26.35
CA SER A 161 0.63 39.78 -25.97
C SER A 161 1.63 39.92 -27.12
N GLU A 162 1.94 38.82 -27.83
CA GLU A 162 2.79 38.87 -29.04
C GLU A 162 2.17 39.79 -30.10
N SER A 163 0.85 39.70 -30.37
CA SER A 163 0.17 40.56 -31.31
C SER A 163 0.24 42.04 -30.94
N LEU A 164 0.17 42.39 -29.63
CA LEU A 164 0.34 43.77 -29.17
C LEU A 164 1.75 44.30 -29.43
N VAL A 165 2.78 43.46 -29.18
CA VAL A 165 4.19 43.80 -29.42
C VAL A 165 4.47 43.98 -30.93
N ASP A 166 3.84 43.14 -31.78
CA ASP A 166 4.06 43.13 -33.24
C ASP A 166 3.32 44.23 -34.01
N GLY A 167 2.78 45.25 -33.30
CA GLY A 167 2.24 46.47 -33.91
C GLY A 167 0.76 46.73 -33.67
N ALA A 168 0.01 45.83 -33.01
CA ALA A 168 -1.40 46.08 -32.69
C ALA A 168 -1.61 47.22 -31.67
N LEU A 169 -0.55 47.74 -31.04
CA LEU A 169 -0.59 48.93 -30.17
C LEU A 169 -0.92 50.21 -30.91
N ASP A 170 -0.64 50.29 -32.23
CA ASP A 170 -0.90 51.45 -33.06
C ASP A 170 -2.39 51.64 -33.37
N ASP A 171 -3.19 50.55 -33.24
CA ASP A 171 -4.64 50.61 -33.37
C ASP A 171 -5.31 50.49 -32.00
N LYS A 172 -5.92 51.57 -31.54
CA LYS A 172 -6.52 51.68 -30.20
C LYS A 172 -7.64 50.65 -29.96
N GLU A 173 -8.44 50.31 -30.97
CA GLU A 173 -9.55 49.37 -30.83
C GLU A 173 -9.02 47.94 -30.73
N ILE A 174 -8.05 47.59 -31.56
CA ILE A 174 -7.39 46.26 -31.55
C ILE A 174 -6.62 46.09 -30.25
N ALA A 175 -5.84 47.08 -29.81
CA ALA A 175 -5.10 47.06 -28.55
C ALA A 175 -6.02 46.84 -27.34
N GLN A 176 -7.16 47.51 -27.31
CA GLN A 176 -8.14 47.34 -26.24
C GLN A 176 -8.78 45.94 -26.25
N LYS A 177 -9.05 45.37 -27.43
CA LYS A 177 -9.59 44.00 -27.58
C LYS A 177 -8.61 42.94 -27.04
N PHE A 178 -7.32 43.02 -27.42
CA PHE A 178 -6.30 42.12 -26.96
C PHE A 178 -6.03 42.24 -25.46
N SER A 179 -5.97 43.46 -24.93
CA SER A 179 -5.81 43.69 -23.49
C SER A 179 -6.97 43.11 -22.66
N LYS A 180 -8.21 43.22 -23.12
CA LYS A 180 -9.37 42.59 -22.49
C LYS A 180 -9.31 41.06 -22.54
N ALA A 181 -8.82 40.49 -23.65
CA ALA A 181 -8.68 39.06 -23.79
C ALA A 181 -7.59 38.51 -22.84
N ILE A 182 -6.48 39.23 -22.68
CA ILE A 182 -5.42 38.90 -21.71
C ILE A 182 -5.98 38.93 -20.29
N LEU A 183 -6.65 39.99 -19.88
CA LEU A 183 -7.23 40.13 -18.57
C LEU A 183 -8.20 38.98 -18.25
N LYS A 184 -9.15 38.70 -19.15
CA LYS A 184 -10.15 37.65 -19.00
C LYS A 184 -9.50 36.27 -18.83
N ASN A 185 -8.43 35.95 -19.56
CA ASN A 185 -7.76 34.63 -19.46
C ASN A 185 -6.83 34.57 -18.24
N SER A 186 -6.28 35.69 -17.78
CA SER A 186 -5.56 35.79 -16.52
C SER A 186 -6.48 35.48 -15.32
N GLU A 187 -7.67 36.11 -15.28
CA GLU A 187 -8.68 35.86 -14.24
C GLU A 187 -9.11 34.41 -14.20
N LYS A 188 -9.31 33.79 -15.38
CA LYS A 188 -9.58 32.34 -15.45
C LYS A 188 -8.44 31.49 -14.85
N SER A 189 -7.18 31.81 -15.16
CA SER A 189 -6.02 31.08 -14.65
C SER A 189 -5.92 31.19 -13.12
N VAL A 190 -6.20 32.36 -12.55
CA VAL A 190 -6.22 32.57 -11.09
C VAL A 190 -7.37 31.81 -10.44
N SER A 191 -8.56 31.79 -11.05
CA SER A 191 -9.70 31.04 -10.52
C SER A 191 -9.44 29.54 -10.42
N TYR A 192 -8.73 28.95 -11.39
CA TYR A 192 -8.31 27.54 -11.34
C TYR A 192 -7.33 27.27 -10.20
N THR A 193 -6.42 28.17 -9.87
CA THR A 193 -5.47 27.98 -8.76
C THR A 193 -6.14 28.07 -7.39
N HIS A 194 -7.19 28.86 -7.24
CA HIS A 194 -7.93 28.94 -5.96
C HIS A 194 -8.88 27.78 -5.68
N LEU A 195 -9.44 27.13 -6.72
CA LEU A 195 -10.31 25.97 -6.57
C LEU A 195 -9.55 24.68 -6.21
N THR A 196 -8.23 24.70 -6.25
CA THR A 196 -7.39 23.52 -6.27
C THR A 196 -6.46 23.33 -5.07
N LEU A 197 -6.41 24.30 -4.16
CA LEU A 197 -5.73 24.11 -2.89
C LEU A 197 -6.71 23.47 -1.91
N PRO A 198 -6.48 22.20 -1.46
CA PRO A 198 -7.19 21.71 -0.29
C PRO A 198 -6.85 22.66 0.86
N THR A 199 -7.88 23.28 1.43
CA THR A 199 -7.76 23.99 2.71
C THR A 199 -7.27 22.95 3.72
N THR A 200 -6.00 23.04 4.09
CA THR A 200 -5.45 22.37 5.26
C THR A 200 -5.99 23.13 6.47
N ASP A 201 -7.11 22.67 7.01
CA ASP A 201 -7.52 22.91 8.38
C ASP A 201 -7.12 21.72 9.24
#